data_381f8aff827472e9e501eb421c727fd7
#
_entry.id   381f8aff827472e9e501eb421c727fd7
#
_cell.length_a   1.000
_cell.length_b   1.000
_cell.length_c   1.000
_cell.angle_alpha   90.00
_cell.angle_beta   90.00
_cell.angle_gamma   90.00
#
_symmetry.space_group_name_H-M   'P 1'
#
loop_
_entity.id
_entity.type
_entity.pdbx_description
1 polymer ?
#
loop_
_entity_poly.entity_id
_entity_poly.type
_entity_poly.pdbx_seq_one_letter_code
_entity_poly.pdbx_strand_id
1 'polypeptide(L)'
;MKAKEQKKQIKRQRNLQERLAHTGFANARHPLLQDLPISYEIADRTRVLSAGGLGAIHTMVSKLQVPDLITQNVSVLKRHLPYFESDHILSLCYSLLCGGKALQDINRLRGDEVALDALGVTRLPAPSTTGDFLRRFCEGDILNLQEAINAARVKIWQVQPQSFFKQALIDMDGTVFSTDAQCTQGIDYCAYKKMWGYGPLMLSLAHTNEVLYVVNRPASAPSHQDVAPWLERALKWVTPHFEEIWLRGDTDFSLTEHFDGWDEREIKFIFGYDAHPNLVRKADLLPPDAWSFLQRPPAYEVKTQPRKKPQNVKAEIIKKRGYKNIETVGEEVASFAYQPGKCEKPYRIIALKKHLQITKGGKIIDRQIKYFFYITNDLPTPDGQLVRFINQRANQENTIAQLKSGIPAFHAPTNTLNANWVYMVIAALAWNLKAWYGLLINDNDLKHQLLK
;
A
#
# COMPACT_ATOMS: atom_id res chain seq x y z
N MET A 1 -36.61 8.73 2.76
CA MET A 1 -36.41 7.40 3.42
C MET A 1 -37.73 6.66 3.44
N LYS A 2 -37.80 5.42 2.89
CA LYS A 2 -39.04 4.66 2.81
C LYS A 2 -39.48 4.22 4.23
N ALA A 3 -40.76 4.29 4.54
CA ALA A 3 -41.35 3.94 5.86
C ALA A 3 -40.86 2.57 6.43
N LYS A 4 -40.50 1.64 5.57
CA LYS A 4 -39.94 0.34 5.91
C LYS A 4 -38.54 0.42 6.54
N GLU A 5 -37.71 1.37 6.10
CA GLU A 5 -36.36 1.61 6.65
C GLU A 5 -36.43 2.33 8.00
N GLN A 6 -37.35 3.28 8.16
CA GLN A 6 -37.60 3.91 9.47
C GLN A 6 -38.05 2.91 10.52
N LYS A 7 -38.99 2.01 10.19
CA LYS A 7 -39.43 0.93 11.09
C LYS A 7 -38.25 -0.01 11.45
N LYS A 8 -37.35 -0.29 10.51
CA LYS A 8 -36.18 -1.13 10.75
C LYS A 8 -35.15 -0.45 11.65
N GLN A 9 -34.97 0.86 11.51
CA GLN A 9 -34.11 1.67 12.40
C GLN A 9 -34.69 1.76 13.83
N ILE A 10 -35.97 2.04 13.98
CA ILE A 10 -36.64 2.09 15.28
C ILE A 10 -36.53 0.75 16.01
N LYS A 11 -36.75 -0.38 15.29
CA LYS A 11 -36.57 -1.72 15.84
C LYS A 11 -35.13 -1.99 16.28
N ARG A 12 -34.14 -1.55 15.48
CA ARG A 12 -32.71 -1.67 15.86
C ARG A 12 -32.36 -0.84 17.09
N GLN A 13 -32.85 0.39 17.19
CA GLN A 13 -32.63 1.25 18.34
C GLN A 13 -33.25 0.66 19.61
N ARG A 14 -34.49 0.12 19.52
CA ARG A 14 -35.16 -0.55 20.66
C ARG A 14 -34.38 -1.77 21.12
N ASN A 15 -33.98 -2.65 20.21
CA ASN A 15 -33.18 -3.83 20.53
C ASN A 15 -31.81 -3.47 21.14
N LEU A 16 -31.23 -2.35 20.71
CA LEU A 16 -29.99 -1.84 21.30
C LEU A 16 -30.22 -1.32 22.72
N GLN A 17 -31.30 -0.56 22.94
CA GLN A 17 -31.67 -0.06 24.29
C GLN A 17 -31.98 -1.20 25.24
N GLU A 18 -32.71 -2.23 24.79
CA GLU A 18 -33.01 -3.44 25.57
C GLU A 18 -31.72 -4.19 25.95
N ARG A 19 -30.80 -4.37 25.00
CA ARG A 19 -29.47 -4.96 25.26
C ARG A 19 -28.66 -4.14 26.27
N LEU A 20 -28.68 -2.81 26.16
CA LEU A 20 -27.95 -1.93 27.06
C LEU A 20 -28.57 -1.90 28.48
N ALA A 21 -29.88 -2.08 28.60
CA ALA A 21 -30.57 -2.18 29.88
C ALA A 21 -30.31 -3.51 30.59
N HIS A 22 -30.11 -4.58 29.85
CA HIS A 22 -29.84 -5.94 30.39
C HIS A 22 -28.36 -6.28 30.56
N THR A 23 -27.44 -5.48 30.03
CA THR A 23 -26.01 -5.69 30.25
C THR A 23 -25.61 -5.07 31.58
N GLY A 24 -25.37 -5.87 32.59
CA GLY A 24 -24.80 -5.45 33.87
C GLY A 24 -23.30 -5.02 33.77
N PHE A 25 -22.87 -4.60 32.56
CA PHE A 25 -21.50 -4.13 32.32
C PHE A 25 -21.40 -2.63 32.57
N ALA A 26 -20.58 -2.24 33.54
CA ALA A 26 -20.11 -0.88 33.64
C ALA A 26 -19.33 -0.47 32.40
N ASN A 27 -19.32 0.83 32.04
CA ASN A 27 -18.43 1.33 30.98
C ASN A 27 -17.01 0.96 31.34
N ALA A 28 -16.28 0.37 30.38
CA ALA A 28 -14.87 0.12 30.54
C ALA A 28 -14.13 1.46 30.68
N ARG A 29 -13.16 1.52 31.58
CA ARG A 29 -12.33 2.72 31.81
C ARG A 29 -11.16 2.81 30.87
N HIS A 30 -10.68 1.65 30.40
CA HIS A 30 -9.47 1.50 29.58
C HIS A 30 -9.70 0.48 28.47
N PRO A 31 -8.98 0.60 27.30
CA PRO A 31 -8.91 -0.45 26.30
C PRO A 31 -8.39 -1.76 26.90
N LEU A 32 -8.84 -2.90 26.37
CA LEU A 32 -8.35 -4.21 26.81
C LEU A 32 -6.93 -4.50 26.32
N LEU A 33 -6.60 -4.04 25.11
CA LEU A 33 -5.27 -4.21 24.48
C LEU A 33 -4.36 -3.08 24.94
N GLN A 34 -3.91 -3.16 26.19
CA GLN A 34 -2.98 -2.23 26.83
C GLN A 34 -1.59 -2.82 26.96
N ASP A 35 -0.65 -1.99 27.44
CA ASP A 35 0.70 -2.40 27.74
C ASP A 35 0.75 -3.33 28.94
N LEU A 36 1.06 -4.59 28.69
CA LEU A 36 1.30 -5.58 29.73
C LEU A 36 2.76 -6.04 29.65
N PRO A 37 3.43 -6.22 30.79
CA PRO A 37 4.78 -6.76 30.79
C PRO A 37 4.74 -8.21 30.28
N ILE A 38 5.33 -8.44 29.10
CA ILE A 38 5.55 -9.78 28.57
C ILE A 38 6.88 -10.29 29.11
N SER A 39 6.85 -11.34 29.91
CA SER A 39 8.06 -12.08 30.33
C SER A 39 8.22 -13.33 29.47
N TYR A 40 9.45 -13.60 29.04
CA TYR A 40 9.80 -14.83 28.35
C TYR A 40 10.52 -15.75 29.33
N GLU A 41 9.97 -16.92 29.58
CA GLU A 41 10.53 -17.93 30.46
C GLU A 41 10.79 -19.23 29.71
N ILE A 42 11.88 -19.92 30.04
CA ILE A 42 12.09 -21.32 29.61
C ILE A 42 11.29 -22.19 30.56
N ALA A 43 10.22 -22.79 30.08
CA ALA A 43 9.29 -23.58 30.90
C ALA A 43 9.35 -25.07 30.55
N ASP A 44 9.21 -25.93 31.56
CA ASP A 44 9.11 -27.39 31.39
C ASP A 44 7.78 -27.82 30.71
N ARG A 45 6.77 -26.97 30.75
CA ARG A 45 5.48 -27.19 30.10
C ARG A 45 5.25 -26.05 29.10
N THR A 46 5.33 -26.36 27.82
CA THR A 46 5.12 -25.39 26.75
C THR A 46 3.71 -25.45 26.21
N ARG A 47 3.04 -24.28 26.11
CA ARG A 47 1.86 -24.08 25.28
C ARG A 47 2.33 -23.56 23.91
N VAL A 48 1.76 -24.05 22.82
CA VAL A 48 2.18 -23.66 21.47
C VAL A 48 1.21 -22.62 20.93
N LEU A 49 1.75 -21.44 20.56
CA LEU A 49 1.03 -20.42 19.83
C LEU A 49 1.29 -20.61 18.34
N SER A 50 0.24 -20.73 17.53
CA SER A 50 0.33 -20.89 16.07
C SER A 50 0.94 -19.68 15.36
N ALA A 51 0.90 -18.50 15.99
CA ALA A 51 1.46 -17.24 15.50
C ALA A 51 2.48 -16.66 16.51
N GLY A 52 3.65 -17.30 16.60
CA GLY A 52 4.67 -16.99 17.63
C GLY A 52 5.19 -15.56 17.66
N GLY A 53 5.08 -14.80 16.56
CA GLY A 53 5.46 -13.38 16.52
C GLY A 53 4.42 -12.41 17.12
N LEU A 54 3.22 -12.88 17.47
CA LEU A 54 2.12 -12.00 17.87
C LEU A 54 2.44 -11.21 19.15
N GLY A 55 3.02 -11.86 20.17
CA GLY A 55 3.40 -11.18 21.41
C GLY A 55 4.47 -10.10 21.20
N ALA A 56 5.45 -10.35 20.32
CA ALA A 56 6.47 -9.35 19.98
C ALA A 56 5.88 -8.14 19.25
N ILE A 57 4.98 -8.38 18.30
CA ILE A 57 4.24 -7.30 17.62
C ILE A 57 3.37 -6.53 18.62
N HIS A 58 2.67 -7.21 19.52
CA HIS A 58 1.84 -6.55 20.53
C HIS A 58 2.70 -5.67 21.48
N THR A 59 3.85 -6.16 21.92
CA THR A 59 4.81 -5.37 22.71
C THR A 59 5.26 -4.11 21.97
N MET A 60 5.56 -4.21 20.67
CA MET A 60 5.89 -3.06 19.83
C MET A 60 4.71 -2.08 19.74
N VAL A 61 3.50 -2.57 19.48
CA VAL A 61 2.27 -1.77 19.39
C VAL A 61 2.03 -0.97 20.68
N SER A 62 2.22 -1.60 21.83
CA SER A 62 2.10 -0.98 23.14
C SER A 62 3.16 0.09 23.37
N LYS A 63 4.44 -0.21 23.10
CA LYS A 63 5.54 0.77 23.21
C LYS A 63 5.36 1.99 22.31
N LEU A 64 4.74 1.81 21.14
CA LEU A 64 4.38 2.90 20.24
C LEU A 64 3.13 3.65 20.67
N GLN A 65 2.45 3.19 21.71
CA GLN A 65 1.18 3.75 22.20
C GLN A 65 0.10 3.80 21.11
N VAL A 66 0.06 2.81 20.22
CA VAL A 66 -0.92 2.73 19.13
C VAL A 66 -2.36 2.68 19.68
N PRO A 67 -2.69 1.91 20.78
CA PRO A 67 -4.02 1.91 21.36
C PRO A 67 -4.48 3.31 21.78
N ASP A 68 -3.60 4.08 22.44
CA ASP A 68 -3.92 5.43 22.92
C ASP A 68 -4.10 6.40 21.75
N LEU A 69 -3.20 6.35 20.74
CA LEU A 69 -3.32 7.18 19.54
C LEU A 69 -4.64 6.92 18.79
N ILE A 70 -5.05 5.65 18.66
CA ILE A 70 -6.34 5.31 18.06
C ILE A 70 -7.49 5.85 18.93
N THR A 71 -7.49 5.60 20.21
CA THR A 71 -8.58 5.97 21.13
C THR A 71 -8.75 7.50 21.22
N GLN A 72 -7.65 8.26 21.13
CA GLN A 72 -7.69 9.73 21.16
C GLN A 72 -8.22 10.35 19.86
N ASN A 73 -7.99 9.68 18.71
CA ASN A 73 -8.30 10.24 17.40
C ASN A 73 -9.59 9.68 16.78
N VAL A 74 -10.06 8.51 17.22
CA VAL A 74 -11.24 7.82 16.66
C VAL A 74 -12.28 7.66 17.76
N SER A 75 -13.49 8.17 17.53
CA SER A 75 -14.60 8.10 18.49
C SER A 75 -15.90 7.75 17.77
N VAL A 76 -16.07 6.46 17.45
CA VAL A 76 -17.27 5.94 16.76
C VAL A 76 -18.19 5.14 17.68
N LEU A 77 -17.72 4.82 18.88
CA LEU A 77 -18.49 4.11 19.92
C LEU A 77 -19.07 5.11 20.93
N LYS A 78 -20.38 5.07 21.13
CA LYS A 78 -21.04 5.88 22.17
C LYS A 78 -20.79 5.36 23.59
N ARG A 79 -20.49 4.07 23.73
CA ARG A 79 -20.21 3.38 24.99
C ARG A 79 -19.21 2.25 24.76
N HIS A 80 -18.30 2.08 25.70
CA HIS A 80 -17.28 1.04 25.68
C HIS A 80 -17.77 -0.15 26.53
N LEU A 81 -18.46 -1.11 25.87
CA LEU A 81 -19.09 -2.26 26.53
C LEU A 81 -18.70 -3.59 25.87
N PRO A 82 -17.57 -4.18 26.23
CA PRO A 82 -16.45 -3.71 27.06
C PRO A 82 -15.28 -3.15 26.24
N TYR A 83 -15.43 -3.04 24.90
CA TYR A 83 -14.37 -2.77 23.95
C TYR A 83 -14.28 -1.29 23.57
N PHE A 84 -13.06 -0.83 23.44
CA PHE A 84 -12.73 0.46 22.84
C PHE A 84 -12.51 0.32 21.32
N GLU A 85 -12.40 1.45 20.61
CA GLU A 85 -12.09 1.49 19.18
C GLU A 85 -10.79 0.74 18.86
N SER A 86 -9.77 0.96 19.68
CA SER A 86 -8.47 0.28 19.53
C SER A 86 -8.57 -1.24 19.68
N ASP A 87 -9.46 -1.75 20.57
CA ASP A 87 -9.64 -3.19 20.75
C ASP A 87 -10.20 -3.85 19.48
N HIS A 88 -11.17 -3.20 18.82
CA HIS A 88 -11.73 -3.68 17.56
C HIS A 88 -10.71 -3.64 16.43
N ILE A 89 -10.00 -2.51 16.30
CA ILE A 89 -9.02 -2.30 15.24
C ILE A 89 -7.86 -3.28 15.38
N LEU A 90 -7.29 -3.40 16.58
CA LEU A 90 -6.15 -4.28 16.82
C LEU A 90 -6.52 -5.77 16.77
N SER A 91 -7.72 -6.15 17.23
CA SER A 91 -8.17 -7.55 17.09
C SER A 91 -8.26 -7.99 15.64
N LEU A 92 -8.81 -7.13 14.76
CA LEU A 92 -8.86 -7.41 13.32
C LEU A 92 -7.45 -7.36 12.71
N CYS A 93 -6.64 -6.38 13.06
CA CYS A 93 -5.25 -6.25 12.62
C CYS A 93 -4.43 -7.51 12.95
N TYR A 94 -4.51 -8.00 14.18
CA TYR A 94 -3.82 -9.21 14.62
C TYR A 94 -4.36 -10.47 13.96
N SER A 95 -5.67 -10.56 13.72
CA SER A 95 -6.25 -11.66 12.94
C SER A 95 -5.65 -11.71 11.54
N LEU A 96 -5.51 -10.55 10.87
CA LEU A 96 -4.90 -10.45 9.54
C LEU A 96 -3.42 -10.82 9.56
N LEU A 97 -2.66 -10.37 10.55
CA LEU A 97 -1.25 -10.74 10.74
C LEU A 97 -1.06 -12.24 10.96
N CYS A 98 -2.01 -12.89 11.62
CA CYS A 98 -2.02 -14.34 11.84
C CYS A 98 -2.60 -15.13 10.66
N GLY A 99 -2.73 -14.52 9.49
CA GLY A 99 -3.18 -15.18 8.26
C GLY A 99 -4.69 -15.27 8.10
N GLY A 100 -5.47 -14.52 8.90
CA GLY A 100 -6.90 -14.35 8.71
C GLY A 100 -7.22 -13.69 7.38
N LYS A 101 -8.30 -14.10 6.74
CA LYS A 101 -8.74 -13.59 5.43
C LYS A 101 -10.13 -12.97 5.46
N ALA A 102 -10.88 -13.22 6.51
CA ALA A 102 -12.24 -12.76 6.70
C ALA A 102 -12.48 -12.34 8.15
N LEU A 103 -13.54 -11.58 8.40
CA LEU A 103 -13.92 -11.18 9.77
C LEU A 103 -14.10 -12.39 10.70
N GLN A 104 -14.61 -13.50 10.17
CA GLN A 104 -14.81 -14.75 10.91
C GLN A 104 -13.52 -15.35 11.47
N ASP A 105 -12.38 -15.05 10.86
CA ASP A 105 -11.09 -15.58 11.30
C ASP A 105 -10.60 -14.98 12.63
N ILE A 106 -11.21 -13.88 13.10
CA ILE A 106 -10.99 -13.37 14.47
C ILE A 106 -11.30 -14.48 15.50
N ASN A 107 -12.22 -15.41 15.20
CA ASN A 107 -12.55 -16.51 16.08
C ASN A 107 -11.37 -17.45 16.36
N ARG A 108 -10.35 -17.52 15.48
CA ARG A 108 -9.14 -18.30 15.72
C ARG A 108 -8.38 -17.76 16.92
N LEU A 109 -8.20 -16.43 17.02
CA LEU A 109 -7.57 -15.80 18.17
C LEU A 109 -8.46 -15.83 19.42
N ARG A 110 -9.79 -15.66 19.24
CA ARG A 110 -10.76 -15.70 20.34
C ARG A 110 -10.85 -17.06 21.02
N GLY A 111 -10.66 -18.15 20.28
CA GLY A 111 -10.70 -19.52 20.77
C GLY A 111 -9.34 -20.07 21.19
N ASP A 112 -8.27 -19.30 21.09
CA ASP A 112 -6.91 -19.70 21.45
C ASP A 112 -6.50 -19.00 22.76
N GLU A 113 -6.55 -19.74 23.87
CA GLU A 113 -6.16 -19.22 25.19
C GLU A 113 -4.72 -18.71 25.21
N VAL A 114 -3.81 -19.37 24.46
CA VAL A 114 -2.40 -18.96 24.41
C VAL A 114 -2.25 -17.64 23.65
N ALA A 115 -3.06 -17.41 22.62
CA ALA A 115 -3.10 -16.13 21.92
C ALA A 115 -3.65 -15.03 22.82
N LEU A 116 -4.72 -15.30 23.59
CA LEU A 116 -5.28 -14.35 24.54
C LEU A 116 -4.27 -14.00 25.64
N ASP A 117 -3.57 -15.00 26.20
CA ASP A 117 -2.51 -14.80 27.18
C ASP A 117 -1.35 -13.95 26.61
N ALA A 118 -0.93 -14.22 25.37
CA ALA A 118 0.12 -13.46 24.69
C ALA A 118 -0.26 -11.99 24.43
N LEU A 119 -1.55 -11.71 24.35
CA LEU A 119 -2.11 -10.35 24.22
C LEU A 119 -2.49 -9.74 25.59
N GLY A 120 -2.38 -10.49 26.67
CA GLY A 120 -2.77 -10.06 28.00
C GLY A 120 -4.26 -9.77 28.17
N VAL A 121 -5.12 -10.44 27.41
CA VAL A 121 -6.56 -10.23 27.41
C VAL A 121 -7.33 -11.53 27.66
N THR A 122 -8.51 -11.42 28.26
CA THR A 122 -9.39 -12.58 28.49
C THR A 122 -10.38 -12.84 27.36
N ARG A 123 -10.55 -11.87 26.45
CA ARG A 123 -11.51 -11.95 25.35
C ARG A 123 -11.22 -10.93 24.25
N LEU A 124 -11.69 -11.20 23.05
CA LEU A 124 -11.66 -10.30 21.91
C LEU A 124 -13.07 -10.10 21.32
N PRO A 125 -13.32 -9.01 20.55
CA PRO A 125 -14.60 -8.77 19.90
C PRO A 125 -15.01 -9.92 19.00
N ALA A 126 -16.31 -10.21 18.93
CA ALA A 126 -16.83 -11.19 17.99
C ALA A 126 -16.81 -10.66 16.55
N PRO A 127 -16.71 -11.50 15.51
CA PRO A 127 -16.74 -11.08 14.10
C PRO A 127 -17.96 -10.21 13.75
N SER A 128 -19.15 -10.55 14.26
CA SER A 128 -20.37 -9.73 14.05
C SER A 128 -20.24 -8.36 14.68
N THR A 129 -19.70 -8.28 15.90
CA THR A 129 -19.49 -7.01 16.62
C THR A 129 -18.45 -6.15 15.89
N THR A 130 -17.37 -6.76 15.39
CA THR A 130 -16.38 -6.08 14.56
C THR A 130 -16.99 -5.59 13.25
N GLY A 131 -17.80 -6.40 12.56
CA GLY A 131 -18.51 -5.96 11.36
C GLY A 131 -19.47 -4.79 11.60
N ASP A 132 -20.18 -4.77 12.74
CA ASP A 132 -21.04 -3.64 13.13
C ASP A 132 -20.21 -2.39 13.49
N PHE A 133 -19.06 -2.57 14.11
CA PHE A 133 -18.11 -1.51 14.39
C PHE A 133 -17.61 -0.83 13.10
N LEU A 134 -17.15 -1.61 12.11
CA LEU A 134 -16.67 -1.06 10.83
C LEU A 134 -17.73 -0.21 10.10
N ARG A 135 -19.02 -0.55 10.24
CA ARG A 135 -20.12 0.21 9.61
C ARG A 135 -20.43 1.56 10.27
N ARG A 136 -19.79 1.89 11.36
CA ARG A 136 -19.99 3.17 12.08
C ARG A 136 -19.15 4.30 11.55
N PHE A 137 -18.08 3.98 10.82
CA PHE A 137 -17.11 4.95 10.33
C PHE A 137 -17.69 5.85 9.24
N CYS A 138 -17.50 7.14 9.37
CA CYS A 138 -17.58 8.10 8.29
C CYS A 138 -16.16 8.36 7.70
N GLU A 139 -16.08 9.10 6.62
CA GLU A 139 -14.78 9.44 5.97
C GLU A 139 -13.83 10.17 6.92
N GLY A 140 -14.37 11.10 7.75
CA GLY A 140 -13.57 11.80 8.76
C GLY A 140 -12.94 10.87 9.79
N ASP A 141 -13.70 9.86 10.25
CA ASP A 141 -13.19 8.87 11.21
C ASP A 141 -12.07 8.00 10.59
N ILE A 142 -12.24 7.64 9.30
CA ILE A 142 -11.23 6.86 8.57
C ILE A 142 -9.95 7.69 8.39
N LEU A 143 -10.09 8.97 8.08
CA LEU A 143 -8.95 9.89 8.01
C LEU A 143 -8.25 9.98 9.36
N ASN A 144 -8.98 10.22 10.44
CA ASN A 144 -8.43 10.30 11.79
C ASN A 144 -7.67 9.01 12.18
N LEU A 145 -8.18 7.83 11.77
CA LEU A 145 -7.46 6.58 11.97
C LEU A 145 -6.13 6.54 11.20
N GLN A 146 -6.11 6.99 9.96
CA GLN A 146 -4.87 7.05 9.17
C GLN A 146 -3.87 8.05 9.74
N GLU A 147 -4.34 9.20 10.25
CA GLU A 147 -3.49 10.18 10.94
C GLU A 147 -2.91 9.60 12.25
N ALA A 148 -3.69 8.85 13.02
CA ALA A 148 -3.21 8.15 14.22
C ALA A 148 -2.13 7.10 13.88
N ILE A 149 -2.29 6.37 12.76
CA ILE A 149 -1.29 5.43 12.25
C ILE A 149 -0.01 6.16 11.84
N ASN A 150 -0.13 7.32 11.18
CA ASN A 150 1.02 8.14 10.79
C ASN A 150 1.75 8.72 12.01
N ALA A 151 1.03 9.11 13.06
CA ALA A 151 1.64 9.54 14.33
C ALA A 151 2.45 8.41 15.01
N ALA A 152 1.94 7.17 14.98
CA ALA A 152 2.69 6.01 15.48
C ALA A 152 3.94 5.73 14.63
N ARG A 153 3.87 5.90 13.32
CA ARG A 153 5.01 5.78 12.38
C ARG A 153 6.16 6.69 12.74
N VAL A 154 5.88 7.96 13.06
CA VAL A 154 6.93 8.92 13.43
C VAL A 154 7.72 8.43 14.64
N LYS A 155 7.11 7.73 15.60
CA LYS A 155 7.84 7.14 16.74
C LYS A 155 8.83 6.06 16.31
N ILE A 156 8.52 5.28 15.26
CA ILE A 156 9.46 4.32 14.67
C ILE A 156 10.60 5.05 13.95
N TRP A 157 10.32 6.14 13.24
CA TRP A 157 11.35 6.91 12.57
C TRP A 157 12.33 7.53 13.58
N GLN A 158 11.84 8.04 14.71
CA GLN A 158 12.69 8.68 15.74
C GLN A 158 13.80 7.77 16.31
N VAL A 159 13.66 6.46 16.21
CA VAL A 159 14.68 5.51 16.66
C VAL A 159 15.61 5.04 15.52
N GLN A 160 15.43 5.56 14.30
CA GLN A 160 16.28 5.21 13.16
C GLN A 160 17.58 6.05 13.15
N PRO A 161 18.66 5.54 12.53
CA PRO A 161 19.90 6.28 12.39
C PRO A 161 19.73 7.50 11.47
N GLN A 162 20.61 8.51 11.61
CA GLN A 162 20.56 9.73 10.81
C GLN A 162 20.55 9.46 9.28
N SER A 163 21.23 8.41 8.83
CA SER A 163 21.23 8.01 7.42
C SER A 163 19.86 7.63 6.87
N PHE A 164 18.91 7.28 7.72
CA PHE A 164 17.53 6.97 7.36
C PHE A 164 16.80 8.19 6.78
N PHE A 165 17.12 9.38 7.28
CA PHE A 165 16.41 10.62 6.96
C PHE A 165 16.92 11.34 5.72
N LYS A 166 17.92 10.80 5.01
CA LYS A 166 18.50 11.44 3.83
C LYS A 166 17.51 11.58 2.68
N GLN A 167 16.64 10.57 2.48
CA GLN A 167 15.75 10.58 1.33
C GLN A 167 14.45 9.84 1.63
N ALA A 168 13.32 10.44 1.29
CA ALA A 168 12.01 9.79 1.26
C ALA A 168 11.53 9.61 -0.18
N LEU A 169 11.04 8.42 -0.49
CA LEU A 169 10.46 8.09 -1.79
C LEU A 169 8.98 7.81 -1.63
N ILE A 170 8.12 8.72 -2.08
CA ILE A 170 6.67 8.54 -2.06
C ILE A 170 6.23 8.00 -3.41
N ASP A 171 5.76 6.75 -3.43
CA ASP A 171 5.18 6.11 -4.59
C ASP A 171 3.65 6.18 -4.53
N MET A 172 3.05 6.47 -5.67
CA MET A 172 1.61 6.50 -5.87
C MET A 172 1.21 5.43 -6.88
N ASP A 173 0.18 4.67 -6.55
CA ASP A 173 -0.40 3.69 -7.47
C ASP A 173 -1.88 3.46 -7.19
N GLY A 174 -2.62 3.12 -8.23
CA GLY A 174 -4.00 2.66 -8.18
C GLY A 174 -4.06 1.16 -8.44
N THR A 175 -4.93 0.46 -7.72
CA THR A 175 -5.16 -0.95 -8.03
C THR A 175 -6.65 -1.23 -8.10
N VAL A 176 -7.06 -2.18 -8.95
CA VAL A 176 -8.45 -2.61 -9.04
C VAL A 176 -8.56 -4.03 -8.51
N PHE A 177 -9.61 -4.28 -7.73
CA PHE A 177 -9.96 -5.63 -7.32
C PHE A 177 -11.47 -5.87 -7.45
N SER A 178 -11.83 -7.10 -7.81
CA SER A 178 -13.21 -7.50 -7.96
C SER A 178 -13.86 -7.86 -6.63
N THR A 179 -15.17 -7.68 -6.57
CA THR A 179 -16.01 -8.28 -5.53
C THR A 179 -17.20 -8.96 -6.19
N ASP A 180 -17.55 -10.14 -5.72
CA ASP A 180 -18.70 -10.92 -6.22
C ASP A 180 -20.03 -10.48 -5.55
N ALA A 181 -19.95 -9.54 -4.62
CA ALA A 181 -21.11 -9.06 -3.87
C ALA A 181 -21.97 -8.11 -4.73
N GLN A 182 -23.19 -8.54 -5.07
CA GLN A 182 -24.11 -7.80 -5.95
C GLN A 182 -24.73 -6.53 -5.33
N CYS A 183 -24.70 -6.38 -4.02
CA CYS A 183 -25.37 -5.30 -3.28
C CYS A 183 -24.42 -4.48 -2.41
N THR A 184 -23.16 -4.37 -2.79
CA THR A 184 -22.18 -3.60 -2.04
C THR A 184 -22.16 -2.15 -2.52
N GLN A 185 -22.19 -1.20 -1.59
CA GLN A 185 -22.17 0.22 -1.88
C GLN A 185 -20.83 0.64 -2.47
N GLY A 186 -20.85 1.49 -3.51
CA GLY A 186 -19.68 2.14 -4.08
C GLY A 186 -18.87 1.24 -5.02
N ILE A 187 -19.33 0.05 -5.37
CA ILE A 187 -18.75 -0.73 -6.47
C ILE A 187 -19.16 -0.13 -7.80
N ASP A 188 -18.26 -0.21 -8.77
CA ASP A 188 -18.52 0.20 -10.14
C ASP A 188 -17.74 -0.64 -11.14
N TYR A 189 -18.05 -0.49 -12.43
CA TYR A 189 -17.44 -1.25 -13.50
C TYR A 189 -16.15 -0.60 -14.01
N CYS A 190 -15.04 -1.31 -13.89
CA CYS A 190 -13.79 -0.92 -14.52
C CYS A 190 -13.73 -1.44 -15.96
N ALA A 191 -13.88 -0.54 -16.94
CA ALA A 191 -13.86 -0.90 -18.36
C ALA A 191 -12.51 -1.52 -18.80
N TYR A 192 -11.40 -1.00 -18.28
CA TYR A 192 -10.06 -1.51 -18.60
C TYR A 192 -9.82 -2.95 -18.10
N LYS A 193 -10.24 -3.26 -16.87
CA LYS A 193 -10.08 -4.61 -16.27
C LYS A 193 -11.26 -5.52 -16.56
N LYS A 194 -12.36 -4.97 -17.12
CA LYS A 194 -13.63 -5.69 -17.39
C LYS A 194 -14.18 -6.39 -16.15
N MET A 195 -14.20 -5.69 -15.00
CA MET A 195 -14.68 -6.24 -13.73
C MET A 195 -15.41 -5.19 -12.90
N TRP A 196 -16.35 -5.65 -12.07
CA TRP A 196 -16.99 -4.84 -11.04
C TRP A 196 -16.16 -4.89 -9.75
N GLY A 197 -16.03 -3.75 -9.07
CA GLY A 197 -15.29 -3.70 -7.81
C GLY A 197 -14.92 -2.31 -7.35
N TYR A 198 -13.79 -2.23 -6.65
CA TYR A 198 -13.18 -1.01 -6.15
C TYR A 198 -11.84 -0.72 -6.82
N GLY A 199 -11.49 0.57 -6.86
CA GLY A 199 -10.23 1.07 -7.40
C GLY A 199 -9.44 1.87 -6.36
N PRO A 200 -8.95 1.27 -5.26
CA PRO A 200 -8.25 2.01 -4.23
C PRO A 200 -6.97 2.66 -4.75
N LEU A 201 -6.74 3.88 -4.27
CA LEU A 201 -5.47 4.59 -4.37
C LEU A 201 -4.61 4.23 -3.17
N MET A 202 -3.32 4.03 -3.39
CA MET A 202 -2.33 3.79 -2.35
C MET A 202 -1.14 4.76 -2.48
N LEU A 203 -0.79 5.41 -1.37
CA LEU A 203 0.45 6.16 -1.22
C LEU A 203 1.36 5.39 -0.27
N SER A 204 2.60 5.17 -0.66
CA SER A 204 3.57 4.38 0.12
C SER A 204 4.95 5.01 0.14
N LEU A 205 5.73 4.72 1.19
CA LEU A 205 7.16 5.01 1.25
C LEU A 205 7.92 3.81 0.69
N ALA A 206 8.50 3.97 -0.49
CA ALA A 206 9.14 2.87 -1.21
C ALA A 206 10.39 2.31 -0.49
N HIS A 207 11.17 3.17 0.18
CA HIS A 207 12.41 2.78 0.84
C HIS A 207 12.19 1.99 2.14
N THR A 208 10.99 2.10 2.75
CA THR A 208 10.62 1.40 3.98
C THR A 208 9.51 0.37 3.78
N ASN A 209 8.89 0.34 2.60
CA ASN A 209 7.69 -0.43 2.24
C ASN A 209 6.46 -0.12 3.11
N GLU A 210 6.40 1.06 3.70
CA GLU A 210 5.27 1.50 4.52
C GLU A 210 4.14 2.05 3.66
N VAL A 211 2.89 1.77 4.03
CA VAL A 211 1.71 2.39 3.44
C VAL A 211 1.35 3.64 4.24
N LEU A 212 1.40 4.81 3.59
CA LEU A 212 1.04 6.10 4.18
C LEU A 212 -0.48 6.28 4.22
N TYR A 213 -1.13 6.09 3.06
CA TYR A 213 -2.57 6.22 2.89
C TYR A 213 -3.13 5.18 1.95
N VAL A 214 -4.32 4.70 2.26
CA VAL A 214 -5.18 3.90 1.38
C VAL A 214 -6.51 4.61 1.26
N VAL A 215 -6.98 4.83 0.03
CA VAL A 215 -8.24 5.52 -0.25
C VAL A 215 -9.12 4.60 -1.09
N ASN A 216 -10.24 4.16 -0.53
CA ASN A 216 -11.18 3.31 -1.27
C ASN A 216 -12.04 4.14 -2.22
N ARG A 217 -12.10 3.72 -3.49
CA ARG A 217 -12.83 4.41 -4.55
C ARG A 217 -13.56 3.39 -5.42
N PRO A 218 -14.63 3.79 -6.15
CA PRO A 218 -15.21 2.95 -7.20
C PRO A 218 -14.15 2.54 -8.24
N ALA A 219 -14.30 1.35 -8.82
CA ALA A 219 -13.35 0.85 -9.83
C ALA A 219 -13.33 1.65 -11.13
N SER A 220 -14.35 2.47 -11.40
CA SER A 220 -14.41 3.42 -12.51
C SER A 220 -13.61 4.70 -12.29
N ALA A 221 -13.22 5.00 -11.05
CA ALA A 221 -12.47 6.21 -10.73
C ALA A 221 -11.10 6.20 -11.42
N PRO A 222 -10.73 7.26 -12.17
CA PRO A 222 -9.38 7.38 -12.73
C PRO A 222 -8.31 7.31 -11.66
N SER A 223 -7.14 6.74 -11.98
CA SER A 223 -6.05 6.56 -11.00
C SER A 223 -5.62 7.88 -10.35
N HIS A 224 -5.60 8.97 -11.13
CA HIS A 224 -5.19 10.32 -10.69
C HIS A 224 -6.27 11.08 -9.93
N GLN A 225 -7.52 10.60 -9.88
CA GLN A 225 -8.60 11.33 -9.21
C GLN A 225 -8.27 11.51 -7.73
N ASP A 226 -8.40 12.76 -7.23
CA ASP A 226 -8.21 13.15 -5.84
C ASP A 226 -6.84 12.79 -5.23
N VAL A 227 -5.80 12.58 -6.06
CA VAL A 227 -4.45 12.22 -5.58
C VAL A 227 -3.78 13.39 -4.87
N ALA A 228 -3.87 14.62 -5.42
CA ALA A 228 -3.15 15.78 -4.89
C ALA A 228 -3.46 16.08 -3.41
N PRO A 229 -4.72 16.09 -2.94
CA PRO A 229 -5.03 16.26 -1.52
C PRO A 229 -4.41 15.19 -0.61
N TRP A 230 -4.36 13.94 -1.05
CA TRP A 230 -3.75 12.85 -0.29
C TRP A 230 -2.24 12.94 -0.28
N LEU A 231 -1.65 13.37 -1.39
CA LEU A 231 -0.22 13.62 -1.49
C LEU A 231 0.22 14.76 -0.56
N GLU A 232 -0.54 15.86 -0.52
CA GLU A 232 -0.26 16.97 0.40
C GLU A 232 -0.35 16.52 1.88
N ARG A 233 -1.27 15.62 2.22
CA ARG A 233 -1.31 14.99 3.56
C ARG A 233 -0.05 14.15 3.83
N ALA A 234 0.38 13.35 2.86
CA ALA A 234 1.60 12.55 2.98
C ALA A 234 2.83 13.44 3.16
N LEU A 235 2.93 14.53 2.39
CA LEU A 235 4.01 15.50 2.48
C LEU A 235 4.08 16.18 3.86
N LYS A 236 2.95 16.49 4.50
CA LYS A 236 2.95 17.02 5.88
C LYS A 236 3.65 16.13 6.89
N TRP A 237 3.54 14.81 6.74
CA TRP A 237 4.23 13.85 7.60
C TRP A 237 5.69 13.65 7.25
N VAL A 238 6.03 13.73 5.96
CA VAL A 238 7.36 13.36 5.47
C VAL A 238 8.33 14.57 5.49
N THR A 239 7.89 15.74 5.04
CA THR A 239 8.74 16.94 4.90
C THR A 239 9.46 17.35 6.19
N PRO A 240 8.88 17.27 7.40
CA PRO A 240 9.58 17.65 8.62
C PRO A 240 10.76 16.75 9.01
N HIS A 241 10.85 15.56 8.42
CA HIS A 241 11.78 14.53 8.85
C HIS A 241 12.88 14.22 7.85
N PHE A 242 12.64 14.37 6.55
CA PHE A 242 13.57 13.92 5.50
C PHE A 242 14.21 15.11 4.77
N GLU A 243 15.51 14.97 4.44
CA GLU A 243 16.30 16.01 3.78
C GLU A 243 15.92 16.16 2.31
N GLU A 244 15.63 15.06 1.62
CA GLU A 244 15.23 15.05 0.20
C GLU A 244 13.94 14.21 0.03
N ILE A 245 12.99 14.74 -0.72
CA ILE A 245 11.72 14.07 -0.99
C ILE A 245 11.55 13.88 -2.48
N TRP A 246 11.19 12.64 -2.86
CA TRP A 246 10.88 12.26 -4.22
C TRP A 246 9.45 11.76 -4.35
N LEU A 247 8.76 12.23 -5.37
CA LEU A 247 7.46 11.73 -5.80
C LEU A 247 7.64 10.88 -7.04
N ARG A 248 7.07 9.65 -7.04
CA ARG A 248 7.10 8.78 -8.20
C ARG A 248 5.72 8.21 -8.50
N GLY A 249 5.39 8.12 -9.77
CA GLY A 249 4.14 7.54 -10.26
C GLY A 249 4.26 7.12 -11.71
N ASP A 250 3.27 6.37 -12.18
CA ASP A 250 3.14 6.13 -13.60
C ASP A 250 2.59 7.35 -14.35
N THR A 251 2.22 7.18 -15.58
CA THR A 251 1.72 8.24 -16.46
C THR A 251 0.46 8.91 -15.93
N ASP A 252 -0.42 8.14 -15.26
CA ASP A 252 -1.68 8.64 -14.71
C ASP A 252 -1.47 9.67 -13.58
N PHE A 253 -0.30 9.64 -12.92
CA PHE A 253 0.02 10.52 -11.79
C PHE A 253 0.85 11.75 -12.18
N SER A 254 1.06 12.02 -13.47
CA SER A 254 1.76 13.21 -13.96
C SER A 254 0.87 14.46 -13.87
N LEU A 255 0.59 14.93 -12.64
CA LEU A 255 -0.29 16.06 -12.33
C LEU A 255 0.45 17.39 -12.61
N THR A 256 0.52 17.77 -13.88
CA THR A 256 1.34 18.91 -14.34
C THR A 256 0.97 20.24 -13.69
N GLU A 257 -0.27 20.44 -13.25
CA GLU A 257 -0.74 21.61 -12.50
C GLU A 257 -0.07 21.81 -11.13
N HIS A 258 0.59 20.79 -10.60
CA HIS A 258 1.27 20.85 -9.31
C HIS A 258 2.81 20.90 -9.41
N PHE A 259 3.37 20.77 -10.62
CA PHE A 259 4.83 20.64 -10.79
C PHE A 259 5.58 21.88 -10.32
N ASP A 260 5.13 23.08 -10.69
CA ASP A 260 5.78 24.33 -10.30
C ASP A 260 5.77 24.49 -8.78
N GLY A 261 4.64 24.20 -8.11
CA GLY A 261 4.54 24.29 -6.65
C GLY A 261 5.33 23.21 -5.91
N TRP A 262 5.54 22.04 -6.48
CA TRP A 262 6.44 21.04 -5.89
C TRP A 262 7.89 21.43 -6.07
N ASP A 263 8.26 21.96 -7.23
CA ASP A 263 9.61 22.39 -7.51
C ASP A 263 10.03 23.63 -6.67
N GLU A 264 9.13 24.60 -6.46
CA GLU A 264 9.33 25.71 -5.53
C GLU A 264 9.58 25.29 -4.08
N ARG A 265 9.02 24.15 -3.69
CA ARG A 265 9.20 23.54 -2.36
C ARG A 265 10.38 22.57 -2.31
N GLU A 266 11.23 22.53 -3.34
CA GLU A 266 12.38 21.63 -3.48
C GLU A 266 11.99 20.12 -3.43
N ILE A 267 10.72 19.81 -3.74
CA ILE A 267 10.23 18.42 -3.83
C ILE A 267 10.57 17.91 -5.22
N LYS A 268 11.42 16.91 -5.28
CA LYS A 268 11.78 16.23 -6.53
C LYS A 268 10.69 15.29 -6.98
N PHE A 269 10.54 15.16 -8.28
CA PHE A 269 9.60 14.21 -8.85
C PHE A 269 10.13 13.56 -10.11
N ILE A 270 9.62 12.36 -10.39
CA ILE A 270 9.75 11.69 -11.67
C ILE A 270 8.49 10.86 -11.94
N PHE A 271 7.83 11.15 -13.05
CA PHE A 271 6.60 10.47 -13.46
C PHE A 271 6.75 9.88 -14.86
N GLY A 272 6.04 8.80 -15.13
CA GLY A 272 5.74 8.42 -16.50
C GLY A 272 5.04 9.60 -17.20
N TYR A 273 5.26 9.75 -18.50
CA TYR A 273 4.62 10.79 -19.28
C TYR A 273 4.13 10.24 -20.61
N ASP A 274 2.95 10.68 -21.04
CA ASP A 274 2.31 10.14 -22.24
C ASP A 274 3.13 10.39 -23.51
N ALA A 275 3.22 9.36 -24.34
CA ALA A 275 3.91 9.42 -25.63
C ALA A 275 3.09 10.18 -26.66
N HIS A 276 2.85 11.48 -26.40
CA HIS A 276 2.16 12.34 -27.34
C HIS A 276 2.94 12.46 -28.67
N PRO A 277 2.26 12.60 -29.82
CA PRO A 277 2.93 12.69 -31.14
C PRO A 277 4.01 13.77 -31.24
N ASN A 278 3.83 14.90 -30.56
CA ASN A 278 4.81 16.00 -30.51
C ASN A 278 6.10 15.58 -29.78
N LEU A 279 6.02 14.77 -28.74
CA LEU A 279 7.19 14.27 -28.00
C LEU A 279 7.92 13.21 -28.80
N VAL A 280 7.17 12.30 -29.43
CA VAL A 280 7.75 11.29 -30.33
C VAL A 280 8.52 11.99 -31.46
N ARG A 281 7.92 13.00 -32.11
CA ARG A 281 8.58 13.79 -33.15
C ARG A 281 9.85 14.48 -32.64
N LYS A 282 9.80 15.07 -31.43
CA LYS A 282 11.00 15.69 -30.83
C LYS A 282 12.10 14.66 -30.58
N ALA A 283 11.74 13.47 -30.07
CA ALA A 283 12.70 12.38 -29.86
C ALA A 283 13.30 11.86 -31.17
N ASP A 284 12.50 11.75 -32.24
CA ASP A 284 12.98 11.34 -33.57
C ASP A 284 13.94 12.35 -34.21
N LEU A 285 13.81 13.63 -33.86
CA LEU A 285 14.66 14.73 -34.38
C LEU A 285 15.96 14.89 -33.57
N LEU A 286 16.13 14.20 -32.45
CA LEU A 286 17.37 14.25 -31.68
C LEU A 286 18.52 13.64 -32.49
N PRO A 287 19.72 14.28 -32.49
CA PRO A 287 20.85 13.76 -33.20
C PRO A 287 21.35 12.44 -32.56
N PRO A 288 21.99 11.55 -33.31
CA PRO A 288 22.41 10.22 -32.81
C PRO A 288 23.32 10.27 -31.58
N ASP A 289 24.14 11.30 -31.43
CA ASP A 289 25.08 11.55 -30.32
C ASP A 289 24.35 11.98 -29.02
N ALA A 290 23.11 12.44 -29.10
CA ALA A 290 22.28 12.74 -27.94
C ALA A 290 21.81 11.43 -27.24
N TRP A 291 21.87 10.29 -27.90
CA TRP A 291 21.42 9.03 -27.36
C TRP A 291 22.56 8.26 -26.67
N SER A 292 22.31 7.78 -25.46
CA SER A 292 23.22 6.92 -24.72
C SER A 292 22.61 5.56 -24.47
N PHE A 293 23.41 4.50 -24.59
CA PHE A 293 22.95 3.14 -24.39
C PHE A 293 22.63 2.88 -22.92
N LEU A 294 21.42 2.36 -22.63
CA LEU A 294 21.00 2.05 -21.28
C LEU A 294 21.45 0.64 -20.88
N GLN A 295 22.52 0.56 -20.10
CA GLN A 295 22.92 -0.71 -19.47
C GLN A 295 22.06 -0.97 -18.24
N ARG A 296 21.46 -2.16 -18.17
CA ARG A 296 20.75 -2.63 -16.96
C ARG A 296 21.65 -3.61 -16.22
N PRO A 297 22.10 -3.29 -15.01
CA PRO A 297 22.84 -4.25 -14.19
C PRO A 297 21.93 -5.45 -13.87
N PRO A 298 22.48 -6.64 -13.65
CA PRO A 298 21.70 -7.79 -13.20
C PRO A 298 21.01 -7.47 -11.88
N ALA A 299 19.79 -7.95 -11.70
CA ALA A 299 18.96 -7.67 -10.51
C ALA A 299 19.60 -8.18 -9.20
N TYR A 300 20.55 -9.11 -9.28
CA TYR A 300 21.31 -9.66 -8.14
C TYR A 300 22.64 -10.21 -8.61
N GLU A 301 23.65 -10.11 -7.77
CA GLU A 301 24.91 -10.81 -7.95
C GLU A 301 24.75 -12.28 -7.54
N VAL A 302 25.10 -13.19 -8.44
CA VAL A 302 25.12 -14.62 -8.10
C VAL A 302 26.39 -14.89 -7.27
N LYS A 303 26.24 -14.99 -5.96
CA LYS A 303 27.34 -15.27 -5.02
C LYS A 303 27.78 -16.75 -5.03
N THR A 304 27.09 -17.61 -5.75
CA THR A 304 27.41 -19.04 -5.87
C THR A 304 27.79 -19.39 -7.30
N GLN A 305 28.49 -20.54 -7.51
CA GLN A 305 28.78 -21.02 -8.86
C GLN A 305 27.52 -21.01 -9.72
N PRO A 306 27.63 -20.52 -10.98
CA PRO A 306 26.47 -20.43 -11.86
C PRO A 306 25.87 -21.83 -12.07
N ARG A 307 24.66 -22.02 -11.52
CA ARG A 307 23.91 -23.25 -11.78
C ARG A 307 23.57 -23.28 -13.27
N LYS A 308 23.71 -24.47 -13.90
CA LYS A 308 23.24 -24.69 -15.26
C LYS A 308 21.78 -24.25 -15.32
N LYS A 309 21.46 -23.17 -16.06
CA LYS A 309 20.10 -22.69 -16.20
C LYS A 309 19.22 -23.83 -16.73
N PRO A 310 18.09 -24.13 -16.10
CA PRO A 310 17.17 -25.10 -16.66
C PRO A 310 16.69 -24.61 -18.02
N GLN A 311 16.40 -25.56 -18.92
CA GLN A 311 15.92 -25.29 -20.26
C GLN A 311 14.63 -24.44 -20.18
N ASN A 312 14.56 -23.35 -20.94
CA ASN A 312 13.37 -22.48 -20.93
C ASN A 312 12.23 -23.12 -21.74
N VAL A 313 11.51 -24.04 -21.09
CA VAL A 313 10.39 -24.79 -21.69
C VAL A 313 9.33 -23.85 -22.28
N LYS A 314 9.10 -22.68 -21.66
CA LYS A 314 8.16 -21.67 -22.17
C LYS A 314 8.61 -21.11 -23.53
N ALA A 315 9.89 -20.79 -23.67
CA ALA A 315 10.45 -20.29 -24.93
C ALA A 315 10.35 -21.34 -26.03
N GLU A 316 10.59 -22.61 -25.71
CA GLU A 316 10.46 -23.73 -26.67
C GLU A 316 8.99 -23.93 -27.09
N ILE A 317 8.03 -23.86 -26.15
CA ILE A 317 6.62 -23.97 -26.50
C ILE A 317 6.18 -22.81 -27.40
N ILE A 318 6.60 -21.57 -27.10
CA ILE A 318 6.31 -20.38 -27.92
C ILE A 318 6.88 -20.60 -29.34
N LYS A 319 8.13 -21.08 -29.45
CA LYS A 319 8.77 -21.36 -30.73
C LYS A 319 8.05 -22.46 -31.50
N LYS A 320 7.77 -23.60 -30.84
CA LYS A 320 7.13 -24.77 -31.45
C LYS A 320 5.69 -24.48 -31.91
N ARG A 321 4.94 -23.69 -31.13
CA ARG A 321 3.54 -23.31 -31.46
C ARG A 321 3.45 -22.12 -32.40
N GLY A 322 4.57 -21.50 -32.78
CA GLY A 322 4.59 -20.36 -33.67
C GLY A 322 3.89 -19.11 -33.12
N TYR A 323 3.86 -18.93 -31.78
CA TYR A 323 3.35 -17.70 -31.18
C TYR A 323 4.28 -16.52 -31.50
N LYS A 324 3.67 -15.34 -31.60
CA LYS A 324 4.45 -14.10 -31.67
C LYS A 324 5.12 -13.86 -30.30
N ASN A 325 6.42 -13.59 -30.33
CA ASN A 325 7.20 -13.19 -29.18
C ASN A 325 7.82 -11.81 -29.45
N ILE A 326 7.78 -10.91 -28.45
CA ILE A 326 8.35 -9.57 -28.54
C ILE A 326 9.54 -9.52 -27.57
N GLU A 327 10.71 -9.22 -28.09
CA GLU A 327 11.94 -9.13 -27.31
C GLU A 327 12.53 -7.72 -27.42
N THR A 328 12.99 -7.17 -26.31
CA THR A 328 13.76 -5.93 -26.31
C THR A 328 15.21 -6.27 -26.57
N VAL A 329 15.76 -5.81 -27.69
CA VAL A 329 17.12 -6.08 -28.10
C VAL A 329 18.11 -4.95 -27.79
N GLY A 330 17.60 -3.78 -27.47
CA GLY A 330 18.41 -2.63 -27.06
C GLY A 330 17.54 -1.54 -26.46
N GLU A 331 18.15 -0.73 -25.60
CA GLU A 331 17.50 0.44 -24.98
C GLU A 331 18.47 1.61 -25.02
N GLU A 332 17.99 2.77 -25.44
CA GLU A 332 18.73 4.02 -25.48
C GLU A 332 17.95 5.10 -24.76
N VAL A 333 18.66 6.05 -24.14
CA VAL A 333 18.07 7.18 -23.43
C VAL A 333 18.64 8.47 -23.94
N ALA A 334 17.78 9.48 -24.02
CA ALA A 334 18.14 10.87 -24.31
C ALA A 334 17.21 11.80 -23.54
N SER A 335 17.59 13.06 -23.35
CA SER A 335 16.73 14.02 -22.66
C SER A 335 16.65 15.35 -23.39
N PHE A 336 15.54 16.05 -23.19
CA PHE A 336 15.31 17.40 -23.72
C PHE A 336 14.36 18.19 -22.83
N ALA A 337 14.40 19.52 -22.95
CA ALA A 337 13.47 20.38 -22.24
C ALA A 337 12.08 20.39 -22.89
N TYR A 338 11.05 20.35 -22.04
CA TYR A 338 9.66 20.43 -22.46
C TYR A 338 8.82 21.14 -21.41
N GLN A 339 7.98 22.07 -21.87
CA GLN A 339 7.04 22.79 -21.00
C GLN A 339 5.64 22.22 -21.18
N PRO A 340 5.07 21.51 -20.17
CA PRO A 340 3.68 21.14 -20.17
C PRO A 340 2.77 22.36 -20.18
N GLY A 341 1.59 22.27 -20.78
CA GLY A 341 0.72 23.43 -20.96
C GLY A 341 0.19 24.08 -19.67
N LYS A 342 0.26 23.36 -18.52
CA LYS A 342 -0.14 23.88 -17.20
C LYS A 342 1.03 24.37 -16.35
N CYS A 343 2.26 24.32 -16.87
CA CYS A 343 3.47 24.72 -16.15
C CYS A 343 3.97 26.05 -16.66
N GLU A 344 4.51 26.89 -15.77
CA GLU A 344 5.11 28.20 -16.09
C GLU A 344 6.53 28.05 -16.64
N LYS A 345 7.21 26.94 -16.33
CA LYS A 345 8.60 26.67 -16.72
C LYS A 345 8.78 25.30 -17.38
N PRO A 346 9.87 25.13 -18.16
CA PRO A 346 10.16 23.83 -18.75
C PRO A 346 10.73 22.85 -17.71
N TYR A 347 10.41 21.57 -17.91
CA TYR A 347 10.93 20.43 -17.18
C TYR A 347 11.72 19.51 -18.12
N ARG A 348 12.53 18.62 -17.54
CA ARG A 348 13.32 17.64 -18.29
C ARG A 348 12.42 16.46 -18.66
N ILE A 349 12.31 16.17 -19.95
CA ILE A 349 11.78 14.90 -20.45
C ILE A 349 12.96 13.95 -20.72
N ILE A 350 12.87 12.74 -20.20
CA ILE A 350 13.75 11.62 -20.53
C ILE A 350 13.00 10.72 -21.49
N ALA A 351 13.54 10.54 -22.70
CA ALA A 351 13.02 9.62 -23.69
C ALA A 351 13.78 8.28 -23.59
N LEU A 352 13.05 7.22 -23.32
CA LEU A 352 13.55 5.84 -23.39
C LEU A 352 13.10 5.21 -24.71
N LYS A 353 14.05 4.94 -25.58
CA LYS A 353 13.85 4.30 -26.90
C LYS A 353 14.16 2.82 -26.79
N LYS A 354 13.16 1.98 -26.99
CA LYS A 354 13.29 0.51 -26.98
C LYS A 354 13.29 -0.03 -28.40
N HIS A 355 14.32 -0.78 -28.71
CA HIS A 355 14.39 -1.55 -29.94
C HIS A 355 13.76 -2.92 -29.72
N LEU A 356 12.62 -3.14 -30.35
CA LEU A 356 11.82 -4.35 -30.22
C LEU A 356 12.04 -5.23 -31.45
N GLN A 357 12.23 -6.52 -31.21
CA GLN A 357 12.27 -7.54 -32.24
C GLN A 357 11.07 -8.48 -32.06
N ILE A 358 10.29 -8.62 -33.11
CA ILE A 358 9.13 -9.49 -33.12
C ILE A 358 9.51 -10.77 -33.84
N THR A 359 9.40 -11.89 -33.14
CA THR A 359 9.72 -13.23 -33.69
C THR A 359 8.46 -14.08 -33.77
N LYS A 360 8.40 -14.99 -34.76
CA LYS A 360 7.38 -16.02 -34.91
C LYS A 360 8.04 -17.32 -35.29
N GLY A 361 7.83 -18.39 -34.51
CA GLY A 361 8.47 -19.67 -34.75
C GLY A 361 10.01 -19.62 -34.75
N GLY A 362 10.59 -18.63 -34.05
CA GLY A 362 12.03 -18.40 -33.99
C GLY A 362 12.61 -17.59 -35.15
N LYS A 363 11.81 -17.13 -36.11
CA LYS A 363 12.23 -16.23 -37.20
C LYS A 363 11.79 -14.77 -36.85
N ILE A 364 12.68 -13.82 -37.14
CA ILE A 364 12.37 -12.40 -37.01
C ILE A 364 11.38 -12.03 -38.12
N ILE A 365 10.24 -11.47 -37.75
CA ILE A 365 9.20 -11.03 -38.68
C ILE A 365 9.12 -9.53 -38.79
N ASP A 366 9.52 -8.79 -37.70
CA ASP A 366 9.44 -7.34 -37.68
C ASP A 366 10.42 -6.76 -36.64
N ARG A 367 10.80 -5.49 -36.84
CA ARG A 367 11.55 -4.67 -35.87
C ARG A 367 10.83 -3.35 -35.68
N GLN A 368 10.63 -2.97 -34.44
CA GLN A 368 9.91 -1.76 -34.10
C GLN A 368 10.67 -0.93 -33.05
N ILE A 369 10.48 0.37 -33.11
CA ILE A 369 10.94 1.30 -32.07
C ILE A 369 9.74 1.71 -31.24
N LYS A 370 9.86 1.65 -29.92
CA LYS A 370 8.84 2.14 -28.99
C LYS A 370 9.45 3.14 -28.02
N TYR A 371 8.84 4.31 -27.92
CA TYR A 371 9.24 5.36 -26.99
C TYR A 371 8.42 5.28 -25.70
N PHE A 372 9.10 5.55 -24.58
CA PHE A 372 8.53 5.81 -23.27
C PHE A 372 9.13 7.11 -22.78
N PHE A 373 8.32 7.96 -22.17
CA PHE A 373 8.76 9.24 -21.67
C PHE A 373 8.60 9.32 -20.16
N TYR A 374 9.53 10.02 -19.52
CA TYR A 374 9.47 10.37 -18.12
C TYR A 374 9.69 11.87 -17.99
N ILE A 375 8.99 12.52 -17.07
CA ILE A 375 9.14 13.96 -16.78
C ILE A 375 9.67 14.14 -15.36
N THR A 376 10.61 15.06 -15.18
CA THR A 376 11.27 15.28 -13.89
C THR A 376 11.76 16.73 -13.78
N ASN A 377 11.88 17.24 -12.53
CA ASN A 377 12.56 18.48 -12.20
C ASN A 377 14.04 18.26 -11.82
N ASP A 378 14.51 17.03 -11.74
CA ASP A 378 15.89 16.71 -11.41
C ASP A 378 16.78 16.85 -12.67
N LEU A 379 17.63 17.88 -12.66
CA LEU A 379 18.51 18.18 -13.80
C LEU A 379 19.89 17.49 -13.70
N PRO A 380 20.53 17.36 -12.51
CA PRO A 380 21.91 16.88 -12.41
C PRO A 380 22.08 15.37 -12.61
N THR A 381 21.06 14.57 -12.28
CA THR A 381 21.18 13.10 -12.32
C THR A 381 21.19 12.58 -13.77
N PRO A 382 22.12 11.69 -14.14
CA PRO A 382 22.17 11.11 -15.48
C PRO A 382 20.89 10.36 -15.88
N ASP A 383 20.47 10.46 -17.17
CA ASP A 383 19.24 9.86 -17.71
C ASP A 383 19.09 8.38 -17.37
N GLY A 384 20.12 7.61 -17.58
CA GLY A 384 20.11 6.18 -17.30
C GLY A 384 19.94 5.84 -15.83
N GLN A 385 20.37 6.72 -14.90
CA GLN A 385 20.14 6.53 -13.46
C GLN A 385 18.67 6.83 -13.12
N LEU A 386 18.11 7.92 -13.65
CA LEU A 386 16.71 8.27 -13.43
C LEU A 386 15.76 7.22 -14.00
N VAL A 387 16.04 6.66 -15.19
CA VAL A 387 15.25 5.55 -15.74
C VAL A 387 15.32 4.30 -14.85
N ARG A 388 16.48 4.00 -14.27
CA ARG A 388 16.58 2.90 -13.29
C ARG A 388 15.80 3.22 -12.00
N PHE A 389 15.91 4.45 -11.52
CA PHE A 389 15.26 4.91 -10.32
C PHE A 389 13.72 4.82 -10.41
N ILE A 390 13.12 5.28 -11.51
CA ILE A 390 11.66 5.15 -11.68
C ILE A 390 11.23 3.70 -11.85
N ASN A 391 12.03 2.86 -12.49
CA ASN A 391 11.70 1.45 -12.66
C ASN A 391 11.74 0.66 -11.33
N GLN A 392 12.44 1.15 -10.29
CA GLN A 392 12.38 0.57 -8.94
C GLN A 392 11.00 0.72 -8.29
N ARG A 393 10.10 1.54 -8.84
CA ARG A 393 8.69 1.60 -8.45
C ARG A 393 7.98 0.23 -8.53
N ALA A 394 8.52 -0.71 -9.31
CA ALA A 394 8.06 -2.11 -9.30
C ALA A 394 8.04 -2.75 -7.89
N ASN A 395 8.77 -2.21 -6.91
CA ASN A 395 8.67 -2.65 -5.52
C ASN A 395 7.30 -2.32 -4.89
N GLN A 396 6.64 -1.25 -5.32
CA GLN A 396 5.26 -0.95 -4.87
C GLN A 396 4.27 -2.01 -5.38
N GLU A 397 4.47 -2.52 -6.60
CA GLU A 397 3.67 -3.65 -7.12
C GLU A 397 3.79 -4.89 -6.23
N ASN A 398 4.98 -5.13 -5.64
CA ASN A 398 5.17 -6.21 -4.66
C ASN A 398 4.39 -5.92 -3.37
N THR A 399 4.41 -4.70 -2.85
CA THR A 399 3.61 -4.32 -1.68
C THR A 399 2.12 -4.48 -1.95
N ILE A 400 1.62 -4.05 -3.11
CA ILE A 400 0.23 -4.26 -3.53
C ILE A 400 -0.09 -5.75 -3.66
N ALA A 401 0.81 -6.56 -4.22
CA ALA A 401 0.63 -8.01 -4.31
C ALA A 401 0.54 -8.67 -2.92
N GLN A 402 1.36 -8.23 -1.96
CA GLN A 402 1.28 -8.69 -0.57
C GLN A 402 -0.03 -8.24 0.12
N LEU A 403 -0.51 -7.05 -0.15
CA LEU A 403 -1.81 -6.56 0.32
C LEU A 403 -3.00 -7.26 -0.37
N LYS A 404 -2.80 -7.92 -1.50
CA LYS A 404 -3.81 -8.76 -2.17
C LYS A 404 -3.83 -10.19 -1.64
N SER A 405 -2.68 -10.79 -1.41
CA SER A 405 -2.54 -12.22 -1.13
C SER A 405 -2.02 -12.57 0.26
N GLY A 406 -1.10 -11.77 0.80
CA GLY A 406 -0.49 -11.99 2.10
C GLY A 406 -1.34 -11.47 3.25
N ILE A 407 -1.58 -10.15 3.25
CA ILE A 407 -2.52 -9.50 4.16
C ILE A 407 -3.69 -9.02 3.29
N PRO A 408 -4.85 -9.67 3.30
CA PRO A 408 -5.90 -9.46 2.32
C PRO A 408 -6.64 -8.12 2.52
N ALA A 409 -5.95 -7.01 2.27
CA ALA A 409 -6.47 -5.66 2.38
C ALA A 409 -7.57 -5.38 1.34
N PHE A 410 -7.40 -5.95 0.14
CA PHE A 410 -8.32 -5.74 -0.98
C PHE A 410 -9.41 -6.81 -1.01
N HIS A 411 -10.04 -6.98 0.14
CA HIS A 411 -11.28 -7.70 0.33
C HIS A 411 -12.40 -6.71 0.67
N ALA A 412 -13.62 -7.03 0.30
CA ALA A 412 -14.80 -6.26 0.66
C ALA A 412 -15.69 -7.07 1.61
N PRO A 413 -15.30 -7.24 2.89
CA PRO A 413 -15.99 -8.12 3.83
C PRO A 413 -17.33 -7.56 4.32
N THR A 414 -17.68 -6.34 3.92
CA THR A 414 -18.89 -5.62 4.31
C THR A 414 -19.66 -5.11 3.09
N ASN A 415 -20.82 -4.52 3.33
CA ASN A 415 -21.69 -4.03 2.26
C ASN A 415 -21.70 -2.49 2.10
N THR A 416 -20.84 -1.75 2.79
CA THR A 416 -20.73 -0.28 2.64
C THR A 416 -19.34 0.14 2.21
N LEU A 417 -19.24 1.24 1.46
CA LEU A 417 -17.98 1.78 0.97
C LEU A 417 -17.03 2.09 2.12
N ASN A 418 -17.49 2.82 3.14
CA ASN A 418 -16.66 3.25 4.26
C ASN A 418 -16.23 2.08 5.15
N ALA A 419 -17.10 1.08 5.39
CA ALA A 419 -16.71 -0.09 6.18
C ALA A 419 -15.66 -0.94 5.46
N ASN A 420 -15.69 -1.02 4.14
CA ASN A 420 -14.63 -1.65 3.36
C ASN A 420 -13.36 -0.80 3.33
N TRP A 421 -13.49 0.52 3.32
CA TRP A 421 -12.33 1.43 3.38
C TRP A 421 -11.60 1.31 4.72
N VAL A 422 -12.32 1.40 5.86
CA VAL A 422 -11.66 1.23 7.17
C VAL A 422 -11.04 -0.17 7.32
N TYR A 423 -11.66 -1.21 6.76
CA TYR A 423 -11.04 -2.54 6.71
C TYR A 423 -9.70 -2.53 5.97
N MET A 424 -9.61 -1.85 4.81
CA MET A 424 -8.35 -1.70 4.07
C MET A 424 -7.30 -0.94 4.87
N VAL A 425 -7.70 0.11 5.61
CA VAL A 425 -6.79 0.86 6.48
C VAL A 425 -6.27 0.00 7.63
N ILE A 426 -7.12 -0.83 8.25
CA ILE A 426 -6.67 -1.77 9.29
C ILE A 426 -5.72 -2.83 8.72
N ALA A 427 -5.98 -3.30 7.52
CA ALA A 427 -5.07 -4.23 6.84
C ALA A 427 -3.74 -3.55 6.46
N ALA A 428 -3.76 -2.28 6.04
CA ALA A 428 -2.55 -1.48 5.85
C ALA A 428 -1.78 -1.27 7.16
N LEU A 429 -2.48 -1.09 8.30
CA LEU A 429 -1.84 -1.08 9.62
C LEU A 429 -1.13 -2.41 9.91
N ALA A 430 -1.79 -3.55 9.65
CA ALA A 430 -1.17 -4.86 9.81
C ALA A 430 0.11 -5.00 8.98
N TRP A 431 0.10 -4.52 7.74
CA TRP A 431 1.30 -4.44 6.90
C TRP A 431 2.36 -3.52 7.49
N ASN A 432 1.97 -2.32 7.93
CA ASN A 432 2.88 -1.36 8.54
C ASN A 432 3.52 -1.90 9.82
N LEU A 433 2.78 -2.61 10.67
CA LEU A 433 3.36 -3.26 11.85
C LEU A 433 4.45 -4.26 11.47
N LYS A 434 4.27 -5.01 10.39
CA LYS A 434 5.28 -5.92 9.84
C LYS A 434 6.51 -5.14 9.33
N ALA A 435 6.30 -4.05 8.59
CA ALA A 435 7.36 -3.18 8.10
C ALA A 435 8.13 -2.51 9.25
N TRP A 436 7.41 -1.98 10.25
CA TRP A 436 8.01 -1.35 11.44
C TRP A 436 8.82 -2.32 12.28
N TYR A 437 8.31 -3.54 12.46
CA TYR A 437 9.07 -4.58 13.12
C TYR A 437 10.38 -4.88 12.38
N GLY A 438 10.32 -4.92 11.04
CA GLY A 438 11.50 -5.05 10.20
C GLY A 438 12.49 -3.89 10.33
N LEU A 439 12.01 -2.64 10.52
CA LEU A 439 12.87 -1.48 10.74
C LEU A 439 13.60 -1.51 12.10
N LEU A 440 13.05 -2.22 13.09
CA LEU A 440 13.67 -2.38 14.41
C LEU A 440 14.66 -3.53 14.48
N ILE A 441 14.72 -4.40 13.48
CA ILE A 441 15.66 -5.52 13.41
C ILE A 441 16.95 -5.03 12.74
N ASN A 442 18.08 -5.23 13.40
CA ASN A 442 19.40 -4.86 12.89
C ASN A 442 19.95 -5.84 11.82
N ASP A 443 19.29 -6.98 11.59
CA ASP A 443 19.69 -7.99 10.63
C ASP A 443 18.96 -7.78 9.28
N ASN A 444 19.73 -7.45 8.24
CA ASN A 444 19.19 -7.18 6.90
C ASN A 444 18.58 -8.42 6.24
N ASP A 445 19.06 -9.61 6.50
CA ASP A 445 18.55 -10.85 5.92
C ASP A 445 17.18 -11.21 6.55
N LEU A 446 17.05 -11.08 7.87
CA LEU A 446 15.79 -11.26 8.58
C LEU A 446 14.76 -10.19 8.18
N LYS A 447 15.19 -8.94 8.04
CA LYS A 447 14.35 -7.84 7.57
C LYS A 447 13.77 -8.14 6.19
N HIS A 448 14.59 -8.62 5.27
CA HIS A 448 14.15 -8.96 3.91
C HIS A 448 13.21 -10.17 3.88
N GLN A 449 13.40 -11.15 4.75
CA GLN A 449 12.50 -12.29 4.91
C GLN A 449 11.13 -11.91 5.49
N LEU A 450 11.08 -10.97 6.43
CA LEU A 450 9.82 -10.49 7.01
C LEU A 450 8.92 -9.78 5.99
N LEU A 451 9.49 -9.13 4.99
CA LEU A 451 8.75 -8.35 3.99
C LEU A 451 8.39 -9.15 2.73
N LYS A 452 8.87 -10.38 2.62
CA LYS A 452 8.44 -11.36 1.61
C LYS A 452 7.20 -12.10 2.06
#